data_d8a6e285f14eb76469207fe8ffb26f9e
#
_entry.id   d8a6e285f14eb76469207fe8ffb26f9e
#
_cell.length_a   1.000
_cell.length_b   1.000
_cell.length_c   1.000
_cell.angle_alpha   90.00
_cell.angle_beta   90.00
_cell.angle_gamma   90.00
#
_symmetry.space_group_name_H-M   'P 1'
#
loop_
_entity.id
_entity.type
_entity.pdbx_description
1 polymer ?
#
loop_
_entity_poly.entity_id
_entity_poly.type
_entity_poly.pdbx_seq_one_letter_code
_entity_poly.pdbx_strand_id
1 'polypeptide(L)'
;MLATKHSCDLVVIGGGATGVGVVRDAAMRGLSAILVERVDLAQGTTGRYHGLLHSGGRYVVSDPHSATECAEENAILKRIHPDAVECTGGLFVAVDGDDEDYPARFIAGATETGVPFEEIAVAEALRREPRLNPSIFSAIAVEDGTVDGWRMVWGAAESAVAYGAKVLTYHRVTGIEVRDGAVAGVVCHADKLDQDVHIECRAVVNAAGPWAGKIAELAGERDVEVVPGRGIMIAMNHRLVNSVVNRLVYPADGDILVPVHTVSIIGTTDVRAEDPDHLVVERDEVQQMLDSGEALIPGFRKARALHVWAGARPLLKDRRVSADDTRHMSRKMSAVTHDVRGLVTVAGGKLTTYRLMAERVVDTVCEILGEERECRTAQEPVASGRNYEVTHRLDGVERAKKADHGLPDSNPVICECELVTRSMITDLLERQPDATFDDLRRQLRIGMGPCQGGFCASRTAGIAHEAGCWSAAQATELLRLFLKNRWSGIFPILNGAQAREASLDDWIYRCMYDMDSLPVTPLPAGAELVSATRFPAREMAGSPQPGGSCASGAAPAEEEPAAHAASAAPQASSATPSASGKEASR
;
A
#
# COMPACT_ATOMS: atom_id res chain seq x y z
N MET A 1 -35.52 1.70 13.07
CA MET A 1 -34.74 2.74 13.79
C MET A 1 -34.78 4.01 12.98
N LEU A 2 -34.80 5.20 13.60
CA LEU A 2 -34.72 6.46 12.86
C LEU A 2 -33.27 6.52 12.29
N ALA A 3 -33.16 6.69 10.97
CA ALA A 3 -31.86 6.86 10.31
C ALA A 3 -31.11 8.06 10.91
N THR A 4 -29.82 7.91 11.15
CA THR A 4 -28.99 9.02 11.60
C THR A 4 -28.93 10.08 10.50
N LYS A 5 -29.23 11.35 10.84
CA LYS A 5 -29.25 12.46 9.87
C LYS A 5 -28.08 13.39 10.10
N HIS A 6 -27.41 13.75 9.03
CA HIS A 6 -26.39 14.79 8.97
C HIS A 6 -26.77 15.85 7.92
N SER A 7 -26.17 17.04 8.02
CA SER A 7 -26.25 18.08 7.00
C SER A 7 -24.90 18.76 6.83
N CYS A 8 -24.54 19.09 5.59
CA CYS A 8 -23.29 19.79 5.24
C CYS A 8 -23.43 20.51 3.89
N ASP A 9 -22.44 21.32 3.52
CA ASP A 9 -22.36 21.92 2.19
C ASP A 9 -21.93 20.90 1.15
N LEU A 10 -20.94 20.05 1.50
CA LEU A 10 -20.28 19.12 0.59
C LEU A 10 -20.19 17.71 1.17
N VAL A 11 -20.64 16.72 0.41
CA VAL A 11 -20.29 15.31 0.65
C VAL A 11 -19.21 14.87 -0.34
N VAL A 12 -18.15 14.25 0.17
CA VAL A 12 -17.08 13.64 -0.64
C VAL A 12 -17.18 12.12 -0.55
N ILE A 13 -17.34 11.45 -1.68
CA ILE A 13 -17.48 9.99 -1.77
C ILE A 13 -16.14 9.38 -2.17
N GLY A 14 -15.53 8.62 -1.26
CA GLY A 14 -14.25 7.93 -1.48
C GLY A 14 -13.11 8.47 -0.64
N GLY A 15 -12.51 7.62 0.19
CA GLY A 15 -11.42 7.91 1.15
C GLY A 15 -10.03 7.65 0.60
N GLY A 16 -9.82 7.74 -0.72
CA GLY A 16 -8.49 7.74 -1.34
C GLY A 16 -7.81 9.10 -1.26
N ALA A 17 -6.58 9.21 -1.83
CA ALA A 17 -5.81 10.46 -1.81
C ALA A 17 -6.60 11.65 -2.34
N THR A 18 -7.32 11.50 -3.46
CA THR A 18 -8.13 12.58 -4.05
C THR A 18 -9.24 13.03 -3.10
N GLY A 19 -10.01 12.08 -2.55
CA GLY A 19 -11.14 12.44 -1.68
C GLY A 19 -10.70 13.10 -0.38
N VAL A 20 -9.63 12.61 0.27
CA VAL A 20 -9.11 13.28 1.47
C VAL A 20 -8.50 14.64 1.16
N GLY A 21 -7.91 14.81 -0.02
CA GLY A 21 -7.46 16.12 -0.52
C GLY A 21 -8.63 17.09 -0.65
N VAL A 22 -9.72 16.65 -1.30
CA VAL A 22 -10.94 17.46 -1.51
C VAL A 22 -11.58 17.84 -0.18
N VAL A 23 -11.78 16.89 0.75
CA VAL A 23 -12.42 17.22 2.05
C VAL A 23 -11.54 18.14 2.89
N ARG A 24 -10.19 17.99 2.81
CA ARG A 24 -9.26 18.88 3.49
C ARG A 24 -9.32 20.30 2.92
N ASP A 25 -9.25 20.43 1.60
CA ASP A 25 -9.29 21.74 0.97
C ASP A 25 -10.64 22.45 1.20
N ALA A 26 -11.76 21.74 1.04
CA ALA A 26 -13.09 22.26 1.34
C ALA A 26 -13.20 22.78 2.78
N ALA A 27 -12.75 21.99 3.77
CA ALA A 27 -12.78 22.37 5.17
C ALA A 27 -11.87 23.58 5.45
N MET A 28 -10.67 23.62 4.88
CA MET A 28 -9.74 24.76 5.01
C MET A 28 -10.30 26.05 4.40
N ARG A 29 -11.11 25.93 3.36
CA ARG A 29 -11.88 27.05 2.78
C ARG A 29 -13.13 27.39 3.57
N GLY A 30 -13.45 26.65 4.67
CA GLY A 30 -14.57 26.91 5.56
C GLY A 30 -15.92 26.38 5.06
N LEU A 31 -15.93 25.43 4.11
CA LEU A 31 -17.12 24.65 3.79
C LEU A 31 -17.34 23.55 4.85
N SER A 32 -18.57 23.35 5.26
CA SER A 32 -18.92 22.16 6.05
C SER A 32 -18.85 20.93 5.14
N ALA A 33 -17.98 19.97 5.44
CA ALA A 33 -17.72 18.83 4.58
C ALA A 33 -17.76 17.50 5.33
N ILE A 34 -18.32 16.47 4.67
CA ILE A 34 -18.35 15.09 5.18
C ILE A 34 -17.78 14.17 4.11
N LEU A 35 -16.74 13.42 4.46
CA LEU A 35 -16.21 12.33 3.63
C LEU A 35 -16.86 11.02 4.04
N VAL A 36 -17.31 10.22 3.06
CA VAL A 36 -17.81 8.85 3.25
C VAL A 36 -16.97 7.85 2.49
N GLU A 37 -16.54 6.78 3.18
CA GLU A 37 -15.73 5.71 2.61
C GLU A 37 -16.32 4.35 3.00
N ARG A 38 -16.45 3.44 2.01
CA ARG A 38 -17.07 2.12 2.22
C ARG A 38 -16.30 1.18 3.16
N VAL A 39 -14.99 1.41 3.29
CA VAL A 39 -14.09 0.63 4.15
C VAL A 39 -13.20 1.59 4.94
N ASP A 40 -11.97 1.22 5.26
CA ASP A 40 -10.97 2.13 5.82
C ASP A 40 -10.34 3.00 4.71
N LEU A 41 -9.71 4.11 5.09
CA LEU A 41 -9.07 5.04 4.16
C LEU A 41 -7.94 4.37 3.36
N ALA A 42 -7.72 4.86 2.14
CA ALA A 42 -6.64 4.46 1.23
C ALA A 42 -6.63 2.96 0.83
N GLN A 43 -7.73 2.25 0.89
CA GLN A 43 -7.79 0.84 0.49
C GLN A 43 -7.93 0.60 -1.02
N GLY A 44 -8.26 1.61 -1.79
CA GLY A 44 -8.30 1.56 -3.25
C GLY A 44 -6.91 1.68 -3.87
N THR A 45 -6.82 2.36 -5.02
CA THR A 45 -5.58 2.60 -5.78
C THR A 45 -4.47 3.21 -4.91
N THR A 46 -4.82 4.12 -4.00
CA THR A 46 -3.90 4.84 -3.12
C THR A 46 -3.06 3.94 -2.22
N GLY A 47 -3.63 2.86 -1.70
CA GLY A 47 -2.90 1.90 -0.86
C GLY A 47 -2.27 0.74 -1.65
N ARG A 48 -2.40 0.73 -2.99
CA ARG A 48 -2.00 -0.40 -3.85
C ARG A 48 -1.10 0.03 -4.99
N TYR A 49 -0.07 0.81 -4.69
CA TYR A 49 0.93 1.31 -5.62
C TYR A 49 2.34 0.99 -5.07
N HIS A 50 3.39 1.40 -5.76
CA HIS A 50 4.78 1.08 -5.41
C HIS A 50 5.46 2.08 -4.44
N GLY A 51 4.80 3.15 -4.03
CA GLY A 51 5.34 4.11 -3.07
C GLY A 51 6.10 5.29 -3.68
N LEU A 52 6.19 5.43 -5.00
CA LEU A 52 6.93 6.50 -5.66
C LEU A 52 6.21 7.85 -5.56
N LEU A 53 6.94 8.88 -5.17
CA LEU A 53 6.61 10.29 -5.35
C LEU A 53 7.39 10.80 -6.57
N HIS A 54 6.70 10.99 -7.69
CA HIS A 54 7.32 11.36 -8.97
C HIS A 54 7.87 12.78 -8.98
N SER A 55 9.11 12.95 -9.44
CA SER A 55 9.70 14.24 -9.80
C SER A 55 9.20 14.81 -11.13
N GLY A 56 8.48 14.02 -11.91
CA GLY A 56 8.13 14.32 -13.29
C GLY A 56 9.00 13.61 -14.33
N GLY A 57 10.20 13.17 -13.99
CA GLY A 57 11.18 12.57 -14.91
C GLY A 57 10.62 11.47 -15.80
N ARG A 58 9.75 10.60 -15.25
CA ARG A 58 9.12 9.51 -16.03
C ARG A 58 8.27 10.02 -17.22
N TYR A 59 7.82 11.25 -17.20
CA TYR A 59 6.84 11.80 -18.16
C TYR A 59 7.44 12.80 -19.15
N VAL A 60 8.70 13.20 -19.00
CA VAL A 60 9.33 14.26 -19.80
C VAL A 60 9.29 14.01 -21.31
N VAL A 61 9.28 12.75 -21.75
CA VAL A 61 9.17 12.37 -23.17
C VAL A 61 7.73 12.02 -23.56
N SER A 62 6.98 11.36 -22.67
CA SER A 62 5.68 10.78 -23.02
C SER A 62 4.48 11.71 -22.75
N ASP A 63 4.56 12.58 -21.72
CA ASP A 63 3.49 13.49 -21.30
C ASP A 63 4.08 14.72 -20.60
N PRO A 64 4.61 15.72 -21.38
CA PRO A 64 5.27 16.91 -20.84
C PRO A 64 4.44 17.71 -19.83
N HIS A 65 3.14 17.83 -20.05
CA HIS A 65 2.24 18.51 -19.12
C HIS A 65 2.22 17.82 -17.75
N SER A 66 2.11 16.51 -17.74
CA SER A 66 2.18 15.72 -16.51
C SER A 66 3.56 15.78 -15.85
N ALA A 67 4.64 15.95 -16.62
CA ALA A 67 5.99 16.11 -16.07
C ALA A 67 6.08 17.39 -15.23
N THR A 68 5.64 18.53 -15.79
CA THR A 68 5.63 19.82 -15.08
C THR A 68 4.76 19.77 -13.82
N GLU A 69 3.50 19.31 -13.92
CA GLU A 69 2.62 19.20 -12.74
C GLU A 69 3.22 18.31 -11.64
N CYS A 70 3.87 17.20 -12.01
CA CYS A 70 4.51 16.32 -11.03
C CYS A 70 5.72 16.98 -10.38
N ALA A 71 6.54 17.76 -11.10
CA ALA A 71 7.69 18.45 -10.54
C ALA A 71 7.27 19.49 -9.49
N GLU A 72 6.26 20.29 -9.81
CA GLU A 72 5.71 21.30 -8.91
C GLU A 72 5.10 20.66 -7.65
N GLU A 73 4.23 19.67 -7.81
CA GLU A 73 3.55 19.01 -6.70
C GLU A 73 4.50 18.16 -5.85
N ASN A 74 5.54 17.56 -6.43
CA ASN A 74 6.59 16.85 -5.68
C ASN A 74 7.24 17.80 -4.65
N ALA A 75 7.63 19.00 -5.07
CA ALA A 75 8.23 19.99 -4.19
C ALA A 75 7.26 20.46 -3.10
N ILE A 76 5.98 20.62 -3.43
CA ILE A 76 4.94 20.96 -2.46
C ILE A 76 4.75 19.84 -1.44
N LEU A 77 4.58 18.58 -1.89
CA LEU A 77 4.31 17.44 -1.02
C LEU A 77 5.46 17.15 -0.06
N LYS A 78 6.71 17.29 -0.49
CA LYS A 78 7.90 17.19 0.38
C LYS A 78 7.83 18.19 1.54
N ARG A 79 7.26 19.37 1.32
CA ARG A 79 7.11 20.42 2.32
C ARG A 79 5.91 20.22 3.23
N ILE A 80 4.76 19.82 2.67
CA ILE A 80 3.51 19.75 3.43
C ILE A 80 3.27 18.39 4.10
N HIS A 81 3.97 17.32 3.68
CA HIS A 81 3.88 15.97 4.25
C HIS A 81 5.22 15.45 4.78
N PRO A 82 5.90 16.14 5.70
CA PRO A 82 7.23 15.74 6.17
C PRO A 82 7.26 14.35 6.81
N ASP A 83 6.14 13.91 7.40
CA ASP A 83 6.04 12.62 8.09
C ASP A 83 5.72 11.45 7.16
N ALA A 84 5.21 11.72 5.96
CA ALA A 84 4.81 10.70 5.00
C ALA A 84 5.78 10.57 3.82
N VAL A 85 6.61 11.59 3.57
CA VAL A 85 7.54 11.65 2.43
C VAL A 85 8.97 11.45 2.89
N GLU A 86 9.67 10.53 2.22
CA GLU A 86 11.13 10.40 2.32
C GLU A 86 11.79 10.96 1.07
N CYS A 87 12.70 11.93 1.24
CA CYS A 87 13.48 12.54 0.17
C CYS A 87 14.64 11.62 -0.24
N THR A 88 14.33 10.53 -0.93
CA THR A 88 15.33 9.53 -1.36
C THR A 88 16.18 9.98 -2.53
N GLY A 89 15.72 10.98 -3.29
CA GLY A 89 16.19 11.19 -4.64
C GLY A 89 15.82 10.04 -5.58
N GLY A 90 16.21 10.14 -6.82
CA GLY A 90 16.00 9.12 -7.83
C GLY A 90 17.14 9.07 -8.85
N LEU A 91 17.31 7.92 -9.45
CA LEU A 91 18.23 7.67 -10.56
C LEU A 91 17.44 7.10 -11.74
N PHE A 92 17.64 7.65 -12.92
CA PHE A 92 17.32 7.01 -14.18
C PHE A 92 18.59 6.42 -14.74
N VAL A 93 18.62 5.10 -14.99
CA VAL A 93 19.81 4.38 -15.45
C VAL A 93 19.48 3.57 -16.71
N ALA A 94 20.36 3.67 -17.73
CA ALA A 94 20.29 2.84 -18.92
C ALA A 94 21.32 1.70 -18.80
N VAL A 95 20.89 0.48 -19.09
CA VAL A 95 21.71 -0.73 -19.07
C VAL A 95 21.98 -1.24 -20.48
N ASP A 96 22.96 -2.12 -20.65
CA ASP A 96 23.25 -2.74 -21.94
C ASP A 96 21.98 -3.28 -22.61
N GLY A 97 21.77 -2.93 -23.88
CA GLY A 97 20.60 -3.31 -24.67
C GLY A 97 19.44 -2.31 -24.62
N ASP A 98 19.53 -1.24 -23.82
CA ASP A 98 18.60 -0.13 -23.86
C ASP A 98 18.89 0.79 -25.08
N ASP A 99 17.90 1.63 -25.42
CA ASP A 99 17.99 2.62 -26.50
C ASP A 99 19.04 3.68 -26.16
N GLU A 100 20.16 3.70 -26.87
CA GLU A 100 21.27 4.64 -26.64
C GLU A 100 20.90 6.09 -26.87
N ASP A 101 19.84 6.38 -27.66
CA ASP A 101 19.35 7.73 -27.94
C ASP A 101 18.34 8.23 -26.88
N TYR A 102 17.82 7.36 -26.02
CA TYR A 102 16.81 7.74 -25.04
C TYR A 102 17.32 8.75 -24.00
N PRO A 103 18.55 8.64 -23.46
CA PRO A 103 19.11 9.64 -22.54
C PRO A 103 19.06 11.06 -23.09
N ALA A 104 19.42 11.27 -24.34
CA ALA A 104 19.37 12.58 -24.97
C ALA A 104 17.93 13.13 -25.09
N ARG A 105 16.96 12.27 -25.43
CA ARG A 105 15.54 12.62 -25.46
C ARG A 105 15.01 12.98 -24.06
N PHE A 106 15.42 12.23 -23.04
CA PHE A 106 15.07 12.51 -21.66
C PHE A 106 15.57 13.89 -21.22
N ILE A 107 16.84 14.21 -21.47
CA ILE A 107 17.47 15.49 -21.12
C ILE A 107 16.76 16.64 -21.82
N ALA A 108 16.49 16.51 -23.12
CA ALA A 108 15.74 17.52 -23.87
C ALA A 108 14.34 17.76 -23.29
N GLY A 109 13.59 16.68 -23.01
CA GLY A 109 12.27 16.77 -22.41
C GLY A 109 12.29 17.32 -20.98
N ALA A 110 13.27 16.96 -20.16
CA ALA A 110 13.41 17.48 -18.79
C ALA A 110 13.72 18.99 -18.82
N THR A 111 14.56 19.42 -19.76
CA THR A 111 14.88 20.85 -19.97
C THR A 111 13.63 21.64 -20.39
N GLU A 112 12.86 21.11 -21.34
CA GLU A 112 11.64 21.75 -21.85
C GLU A 112 10.56 21.87 -20.76
N THR A 113 10.41 20.83 -19.93
CA THR A 113 9.37 20.75 -18.89
C THR A 113 9.76 21.39 -17.57
N GLY A 114 11.02 21.80 -17.41
CA GLY A 114 11.54 22.36 -16.16
C GLY A 114 11.69 21.34 -15.03
N VAL A 115 11.70 20.05 -15.35
CA VAL A 115 11.95 18.97 -14.36
C VAL A 115 13.42 19.01 -13.95
N PRO A 116 13.76 19.18 -12.65
CA PRO A 116 15.15 19.21 -12.21
C PRO A 116 15.87 17.87 -12.43
N PHE A 117 17.04 17.92 -13.04
CA PHE A 117 17.89 16.74 -13.27
C PHE A 117 19.38 17.10 -13.24
N GLU A 118 20.20 16.08 -13.03
CA GLU A 118 21.67 16.15 -13.11
C GLU A 118 22.20 14.91 -13.83
N GLU A 119 22.95 15.10 -14.91
CA GLU A 119 23.71 14.02 -15.50
C GLU A 119 24.90 13.68 -14.58
N ILE A 120 25.01 12.43 -14.16
CA ILE A 120 26.08 11.98 -13.27
C ILE A 120 26.92 10.90 -13.94
N ALA A 121 28.21 10.84 -13.57
CA ALA A 121 29.08 9.76 -14.05
C ALA A 121 28.57 8.40 -13.57
N VAL A 122 28.68 7.37 -14.41
CA VAL A 122 28.33 5.98 -14.07
C VAL A 122 28.99 5.54 -12.75
N ALA A 123 30.27 5.88 -12.57
CA ALA A 123 30.99 5.56 -11.33
C ALA A 123 30.35 6.20 -10.08
N GLU A 124 29.77 7.40 -10.21
CA GLU A 124 29.04 8.06 -9.13
C GLU A 124 27.71 7.38 -8.87
N ALA A 125 26.96 6.98 -9.90
CA ALA A 125 25.73 6.21 -9.75
C ALA A 125 25.99 4.89 -9.01
N LEU A 126 27.03 4.14 -9.40
CA LEU A 126 27.44 2.90 -8.74
C LEU A 126 27.95 3.13 -7.30
N ARG A 127 28.53 4.30 -7.02
CA ARG A 127 28.93 4.66 -5.65
C ARG A 127 27.70 4.98 -4.77
N ARG A 128 26.69 5.68 -5.32
CA ARG A 128 25.43 5.97 -4.60
C ARG A 128 24.61 4.71 -4.36
N GLU A 129 24.56 3.83 -5.38
CA GLU A 129 23.80 2.57 -5.36
C GLU A 129 24.70 1.39 -5.78
N PRO A 130 25.45 0.79 -4.84
CA PRO A 130 26.45 -0.23 -5.14
C PRO A 130 25.90 -1.55 -5.69
N ARG A 131 24.60 -1.76 -5.63
CA ARG A 131 23.93 -2.96 -6.15
C ARG A 131 23.44 -2.81 -7.58
N LEU A 132 23.53 -1.61 -8.16
CA LEU A 132 23.17 -1.41 -9.56
C LEU A 132 23.99 -2.31 -10.49
N ASN A 133 23.37 -2.67 -11.60
CA ASN A 133 24.04 -3.41 -12.66
C ASN A 133 25.29 -2.63 -13.14
N PRO A 134 26.49 -3.21 -13.07
CA PRO A 134 27.71 -2.53 -13.50
C PRO A 134 27.77 -2.24 -15.01
N SER A 135 26.87 -2.83 -15.81
CA SER A 135 26.75 -2.57 -17.26
C SER A 135 25.93 -1.32 -17.59
N ILE A 136 25.56 -0.48 -16.61
CA ILE A 136 24.92 0.80 -16.90
C ILE A 136 25.86 1.68 -17.72
N PHE A 137 25.33 2.35 -18.75
CA PHE A 137 26.11 3.24 -19.61
C PHE A 137 25.70 4.72 -19.48
N SER A 138 24.54 5.00 -18.90
CA SER A 138 24.05 6.36 -18.63
C SER A 138 23.34 6.44 -17.30
N ALA A 139 23.47 7.56 -16.58
CA ALA A 139 22.82 7.81 -15.31
C ALA A 139 22.44 9.28 -15.16
N ILE A 140 21.18 9.53 -14.81
CA ILE A 140 20.60 10.86 -14.58
C ILE A 140 19.95 10.87 -13.20
N ALA A 141 20.38 11.78 -12.34
CA ALA A 141 19.78 12.00 -11.04
C ALA A 141 18.58 12.94 -11.14
N VAL A 142 17.53 12.67 -10.36
CA VAL A 142 16.28 13.46 -10.31
C VAL A 142 15.78 13.59 -8.87
N GLU A 143 14.81 14.48 -8.67
CA GLU A 143 14.21 14.77 -7.35
C GLU A 143 13.05 13.81 -6.99
N ASP A 144 13.08 12.55 -7.41
CA ASP A 144 12.11 11.56 -6.95
C ASP A 144 12.15 11.43 -5.42
N GLY A 145 11.12 10.83 -4.87
CA GLY A 145 11.02 10.50 -3.46
C GLY A 145 10.14 9.29 -3.26
N THR A 146 9.97 8.90 -2.01
CA THR A 146 8.97 7.89 -1.65
C THR A 146 7.92 8.50 -0.74
N VAL A 147 6.70 7.98 -0.83
CA VAL A 147 5.61 8.43 0.01
C VAL A 147 4.84 7.24 0.57
N ASP A 148 4.62 7.25 1.88
CA ASP A 148 3.69 6.35 2.53
C ASP A 148 2.26 6.87 2.30
N GLY A 149 1.55 6.23 1.37
CA GLY A 149 0.21 6.65 0.95
C GLY A 149 -0.82 6.57 2.08
N TRP A 150 -0.69 5.62 2.99
CA TRP A 150 -1.59 5.51 4.14
C TRP A 150 -1.37 6.66 5.13
N ARG A 151 -0.11 6.96 5.49
CA ARG A 151 0.23 8.10 6.35
C ARG A 151 -0.22 9.42 5.76
N MET A 152 0.06 9.61 4.47
CA MET A 152 -0.35 10.83 3.76
C MET A 152 -1.86 11.04 3.82
N VAL A 153 -2.63 9.97 3.55
CA VAL A 153 -4.10 10.03 3.54
C VAL A 153 -4.65 10.24 4.96
N TRP A 154 -4.19 9.47 5.95
CA TRP A 154 -4.62 9.64 7.33
C TRP A 154 -4.25 11.01 7.89
N GLY A 155 -3.04 11.51 7.62
CA GLY A 155 -2.64 12.86 8.02
C GLY A 155 -3.52 13.94 7.40
N ALA A 156 -3.84 13.82 6.11
CA ALA A 156 -4.75 14.76 5.42
C ALA A 156 -6.17 14.69 5.99
N ALA A 157 -6.67 13.49 6.32
CA ALA A 157 -7.98 13.32 6.94
C ALA A 157 -8.04 13.91 8.36
N GLU A 158 -7.03 13.66 9.20
CA GLU A 158 -6.90 14.26 10.53
C GLU A 158 -6.83 15.80 10.44
N SER A 159 -6.08 16.33 9.44
CA SER A 159 -6.05 17.77 9.16
C SER A 159 -7.43 18.30 8.78
N ALA A 160 -8.17 17.60 7.90
CA ALA A 160 -9.53 17.99 7.54
C ALA A 160 -10.47 18.05 8.75
N VAL A 161 -10.38 17.06 9.65
CA VAL A 161 -11.15 17.02 10.90
C VAL A 161 -10.80 18.20 11.81
N ALA A 162 -9.52 18.57 11.88
CA ALA A 162 -9.08 19.75 12.67
C ALA A 162 -9.68 21.06 12.13
N TYR A 163 -9.99 21.13 10.82
CA TYR A 163 -10.73 22.24 10.19
C TYR A 163 -12.26 22.07 10.21
N GLY A 164 -12.80 21.07 10.94
CA GLY A 164 -14.22 20.89 11.16
C GLY A 164 -14.94 19.91 10.22
N ALA A 165 -14.23 19.22 9.33
CA ALA A 165 -14.80 18.15 8.53
C ALA A 165 -15.14 16.91 9.36
N LYS A 166 -16.00 16.03 8.81
CA LYS A 166 -16.22 14.68 9.34
C LYS A 166 -15.72 13.65 8.35
N VAL A 167 -15.15 12.57 8.87
CA VAL A 167 -14.69 11.41 8.09
C VAL A 167 -15.42 10.18 8.61
N LEU A 168 -16.21 9.56 7.74
CA LEU A 168 -17.02 8.38 8.04
C LEU A 168 -16.48 7.20 7.25
N THR A 169 -15.68 6.36 7.89
CA THR A 169 -15.21 5.08 7.35
C THR A 169 -16.25 3.99 7.56
N TYR A 170 -16.22 2.93 6.77
CA TYR A 170 -17.21 1.84 6.78
C TYR A 170 -18.65 2.31 6.51
N HIS A 171 -18.78 3.37 5.71
CA HIS A 171 -20.05 3.91 5.25
C HIS A 171 -20.14 3.79 3.73
N ARG A 172 -20.84 2.78 3.25
CA ARG A 172 -21.00 2.47 1.83
C ARG A 172 -22.17 3.25 1.25
N VAL A 173 -21.89 4.14 0.29
CA VAL A 173 -22.93 4.90 -0.42
C VAL A 173 -23.84 3.95 -1.18
N THR A 174 -25.13 4.07 -0.96
CA THR A 174 -26.20 3.27 -1.58
C THR A 174 -27.11 4.08 -2.48
N GLY A 175 -27.09 5.42 -2.37
CA GLY A 175 -27.88 6.32 -3.21
C GLY A 175 -27.41 7.76 -3.17
N ILE A 176 -27.67 8.50 -4.25
CA ILE A 176 -27.55 9.96 -4.34
C ILE A 176 -28.95 10.50 -4.62
N GLU A 177 -29.45 11.33 -3.71
CA GLU A 177 -30.78 11.93 -3.87
C GLU A 177 -30.72 13.14 -4.79
N VAL A 178 -31.58 13.16 -5.78
CA VAL A 178 -31.74 14.26 -6.74
C VAL A 178 -33.14 14.83 -6.62
N ARG A 179 -33.24 16.14 -6.44
CA ARG A 179 -34.51 16.89 -6.42
C ARG A 179 -34.41 18.08 -7.36
N ASP A 180 -35.39 18.26 -8.23
CA ASP A 180 -35.42 19.34 -9.22
C ASP A 180 -34.15 19.50 -10.06
N GLY A 181 -33.56 18.34 -10.44
CA GLY A 181 -32.31 18.28 -11.24
C GLY A 181 -31.06 18.72 -10.49
N ALA A 182 -31.08 18.74 -9.17
CA ALA A 182 -29.92 19.05 -8.32
C ALA A 182 -29.74 18.01 -7.22
N VAL A 183 -28.50 17.86 -6.74
CA VAL A 183 -28.19 17.06 -5.57
C VAL A 183 -28.94 17.58 -4.36
N ALA A 184 -29.53 16.69 -3.58
CA ALA A 184 -30.22 16.99 -2.32
C ALA A 184 -29.63 16.23 -1.12
N GLY A 185 -28.94 15.12 -1.35
CA GLY A 185 -28.34 14.32 -0.28
C GLY A 185 -27.68 13.03 -0.78
N VAL A 186 -27.07 12.34 0.17
CA VAL A 186 -26.44 11.03 -0.02
C VAL A 186 -26.99 10.08 1.04
N VAL A 187 -27.33 8.86 0.62
CA VAL A 187 -27.70 7.77 1.51
C VAL A 187 -26.53 6.77 1.55
N CYS A 188 -26.11 6.39 2.74
CA CYS A 188 -25.09 5.36 2.92
C CYS A 188 -25.51 4.37 4.00
N HIS A 189 -24.99 3.15 3.88
CA HIS A 189 -25.13 2.09 4.89
C HIS A 189 -23.87 2.03 5.73
N ALA A 190 -23.98 2.19 7.05
CA ALA A 190 -22.89 2.05 8.01
C ALA A 190 -22.69 0.56 8.34
N ASP A 191 -21.76 -0.11 7.62
CA ASP A 191 -21.60 -1.57 7.68
C ASP A 191 -21.23 -2.10 9.09
N LYS A 192 -20.51 -1.32 9.92
CA LYS A 192 -20.18 -1.70 11.30
C LYS A 192 -21.37 -1.57 12.27
N LEU A 193 -22.31 -0.72 11.96
CA LEU A 193 -23.46 -0.42 12.83
C LEU A 193 -24.78 -1.03 12.32
N ASP A 194 -24.75 -1.61 11.10
CA ASP A 194 -25.91 -2.16 10.40
C ASP A 194 -27.10 -1.18 10.37
N GLN A 195 -26.82 0.06 9.95
CA GLN A 195 -27.84 1.11 9.88
C GLN A 195 -27.63 2.05 8.70
N ASP A 196 -28.73 2.62 8.21
CA ASP A 196 -28.66 3.63 7.17
C ASP A 196 -28.43 5.02 7.77
N VAL A 197 -27.60 5.80 7.07
CA VAL A 197 -27.24 7.17 7.39
C VAL A 197 -27.62 8.05 6.21
N HIS A 198 -28.32 9.15 6.50
CA HIS A 198 -28.77 10.13 5.51
C HIS A 198 -28.03 11.44 5.70
N ILE A 199 -27.45 11.99 4.63
CA ILE A 199 -26.65 13.21 4.66
C ILE A 199 -27.23 14.21 3.65
N GLU A 200 -27.90 15.25 4.14
CA GLU A 200 -28.37 16.35 3.30
C GLU A 200 -27.19 17.23 2.88
N CYS A 201 -27.09 17.59 1.59
CA CYS A 201 -25.98 18.41 1.09
C CYS A 201 -26.38 19.25 -0.13
N ARG A 202 -25.55 20.29 -0.40
CA ARG A 202 -25.68 21.18 -1.56
C ARG A 202 -24.87 20.70 -2.77
N ALA A 203 -23.78 19.97 -2.51
CA ALA A 203 -22.91 19.41 -3.54
C ALA A 203 -22.38 18.04 -3.14
N VAL A 204 -22.04 17.23 -4.15
CA VAL A 204 -21.36 15.92 -4.00
C VAL A 204 -20.14 15.89 -4.90
N VAL A 205 -18.99 15.52 -4.33
CA VAL A 205 -17.80 15.15 -5.10
C VAL A 205 -17.66 13.64 -5.08
N ASN A 206 -17.77 13.02 -6.26
CA ASN A 206 -17.48 11.62 -6.49
C ASN A 206 -15.98 11.44 -6.74
N ALA A 207 -15.24 11.03 -5.71
CA ALA A 207 -13.81 10.74 -5.73
C ALA A 207 -13.54 9.23 -5.56
N ALA A 208 -14.47 8.38 -6.02
CA ALA A 208 -14.44 6.93 -5.82
C ALA A 208 -13.40 6.19 -6.71
N GLY A 209 -12.52 6.90 -7.41
CA GLY A 209 -11.43 6.30 -8.19
C GLY A 209 -11.94 5.31 -9.24
N PRO A 210 -11.48 4.03 -9.24
CA PRO A 210 -11.92 3.04 -10.23
C PRO A 210 -13.44 2.75 -10.21
N TRP A 211 -14.13 3.09 -9.14
CA TRP A 211 -15.59 2.91 -8.98
C TRP A 211 -16.40 4.17 -9.32
N ALA A 212 -15.74 5.23 -9.83
CA ALA A 212 -16.42 6.51 -10.04
C ALA A 212 -17.61 6.42 -11.00
N GLY A 213 -17.55 5.58 -12.03
CA GLY A 213 -18.70 5.33 -12.90
C GLY A 213 -19.89 4.71 -12.16
N LYS A 214 -19.63 3.70 -11.31
CA LYS A 214 -20.70 3.05 -10.49
C LYS A 214 -21.36 4.03 -9.53
N ILE A 215 -20.61 4.99 -8.98
CA ILE A 215 -21.15 6.03 -8.09
C ILE A 215 -21.96 7.07 -8.87
N ALA A 216 -21.50 7.50 -10.06
CA ALA A 216 -22.25 8.42 -10.91
C ALA A 216 -23.63 7.84 -11.32
N GLU A 217 -23.68 6.55 -11.59
CA GLU A 217 -24.94 5.84 -11.91
C GLU A 217 -25.99 5.93 -10.80
N LEU A 218 -25.60 6.09 -9.52
CA LEU A 218 -26.53 6.28 -8.40
C LEU A 218 -27.31 7.61 -8.48
N ALA A 219 -26.79 8.57 -9.24
CA ALA A 219 -27.48 9.82 -9.56
C ALA A 219 -28.18 9.80 -10.93
N GLY A 220 -28.11 8.67 -11.66
CA GLY A 220 -28.64 8.53 -13.00
C GLY A 220 -27.67 8.92 -14.13
N GLU A 221 -26.44 9.34 -13.79
CA GLU A 221 -25.43 9.78 -14.74
C GLU A 221 -24.62 8.59 -15.28
N ARG A 222 -24.39 8.57 -16.61
CA ARG A 222 -23.68 7.46 -17.31
C ARG A 222 -22.57 7.94 -18.25
N ASP A 223 -22.19 9.17 -18.17
CA ASP A 223 -21.21 9.84 -19.03
C ASP A 223 -19.75 9.59 -18.58
N VAL A 224 -19.56 9.06 -17.37
CA VAL A 224 -18.24 8.73 -16.81
C VAL A 224 -17.94 7.24 -17.01
N GLU A 225 -17.05 6.94 -17.95
CA GLU A 225 -16.54 5.59 -18.14
C GLU A 225 -15.08 5.52 -17.69
N VAL A 226 -14.86 4.77 -16.59
CA VAL A 226 -13.52 4.52 -16.03
C VAL A 226 -13.05 3.13 -16.46
N VAL A 227 -11.87 3.06 -17.08
CA VAL A 227 -11.20 1.81 -17.44
C VAL A 227 -10.18 1.50 -16.33
N PRO A 228 -10.35 0.41 -15.58
CA PRO A 228 -9.38 0.03 -14.56
C PRO A 228 -8.10 -0.52 -15.22
N GLY A 229 -6.99 0.22 -15.16
CA GLY A 229 -5.67 -0.26 -15.56
C GLY A 229 -5.01 -0.99 -14.40
N ARG A 230 -5.00 -2.34 -14.43
CA ARG A 230 -4.39 -3.17 -13.39
C ARG A 230 -2.88 -3.19 -13.52
N GLY A 231 -2.16 -3.11 -12.40
CA GLY A 231 -0.72 -3.37 -12.33
C GLY A 231 -0.38 -4.12 -11.06
N ILE A 232 0.59 -5.02 -11.14
CA ILE A 232 1.12 -5.74 -9.97
C ILE A 232 2.37 -5.06 -9.42
N MET A 233 2.61 -5.23 -8.14
CA MET A 233 3.81 -4.82 -7.42
C MET A 233 4.32 -5.98 -6.57
N ILE A 234 5.65 -6.10 -6.43
CA ILE A 234 6.29 -7.11 -5.59
C ILE A 234 7.17 -6.42 -4.56
N ALA A 235 6.92 -6.67 -3.27
CA ALA A 235 7.82 -6.29 -2.18
C ALA A 235 8.93 -7.31 -2.03
N MET A 236 10.17 -6.83 -2.01
CA MET A 236 11.38 -7.62 -1.81
C MET A 236 11.93 -7.42 -0.41
N ASN A 237 12.48 -8.49 0.16
CA ASN A 237 13.20 -8.43 1.42
C ASN A 237 14.43 -7.51 1.28
N HIS A 238 14.69 -6.71 2.27
CA HIS A 238 15.67 -5.65 2.31
C HIS A 238 15.32 -4.40 1.50
N ARG A 239 15.85 -3.32 1.96
CA ARG A 239 16.00 -2.09 1.21
C ARG A 239 17.18 -2.26 0.25
N LEU A 240 16.91 -2.82 -0.94
CA LEU A 240 17.93 -3.16 -1.96
C LEU A 240 18.61 -1.90 -2.53
N VAL A 241 17.89 -0.78 -2.53
CA VAL A 241 18.37 0.53 -3.00
C VAL A 241 17.98 1.61 -1.98
N ASN A 242 18.70 2.72 -1.96
CA ASN A 242 18.41 3.87 -1.09
C ASN A 242 17.73 5.02 -1.83
N SER A 243 17.96 5.12 -3.13
CA SER A 243 17.27 6.04 -4.04
C SER A 243 16.24 5.28 -4.86
N VAL A 244 15.23 5.97 -5.39
CA VAL A 244 14.37 5.38 -6.41
C VAL A 244 15.23 5.08 -7.64
N VAL A 245 15.14 3.88 -8.19
CA VAL A 245 15.84 3.50 -9.42
C VAL A 245 14.83 3.28 -10.54
N ASN A 246 14.92 4.09 -11.57
CA ASN A 246 14.11 3.98 -12.79
C ASN A 246 15.02 3.50 -13.93
N ARG A 247 14.50 2.66 -14.82
CA ARG A 247 15.17 2.37 -16.08
C ARG A 247 15.00 3.55 -17.03
N LEU A 248 16.07 3.98 -17.66
CA LEU A 248 16.11 5.12 -18.58
C LEU A 248 15.68 4.69 -19.99
N VAL A 249 14.39 4.32 -20.09
CA VAL A 249 13.72 3.89 -21.31
C VAL A 249 12.35 4.54 -21.42
N TYR A 250 11.69 4.42 -22.58
CA TYR A 250 10.28 4.76 -22.68
C TYR A 250 9.48 3.95 -21.64
N PRO A 251 8.50 4.55 -20.92
CA PRO A 251 7.81 3.89 -19.81
C PRO A 251 7.33 2.47 -20.13
N ALA A 252 7.84 1.48 -19.41
CA ALA A 252 7.61 0.05 -19.62
C ALA A 252 7.18 -0.66 -18.32
N ASP A 253 6.96 -1.98 -18.38
CA ASP A 253 6.64 -2.79 -17.21
C ASP A 253 7.91 -3.10 -16.38
N GLY A 254 7.77 -3.05 -15.05
CA GLY A 254 8.85 -3.40 -14.13
C GLY A 254 10.07 -2.50 -14.15
N ASP A 255 9.94 -1.29 -14.64
CA ASP A 255 11.03 -0.36 -14.86
C ASP A 255 11.33 0.57 -13.66
N ILE A 256 10.66 0.35 -12.52
CA ILE A 256 10.86 1.16 -11.30
C ILE A 256 11.09 0.28 -10.09
N LEU A 257 12.16 0.55 -9.35
CA LEU A 257 12.44 -0.02 -8.03
C LEU A 257 12.44 1.09 -6.97
N VAL A 258 11.56 0.98 -5.99
CA VAL A 258 11.30 2.01 -4.99
C VAL A 258 11.72 1.50 -3.60
N PRO A 259 12.60 2.21 -2.87
CA PRO A 259 12.87 1.92 -1.47
C PRO A 259 11.71 2.42 -0.61
N VAL A 260 11.01 1.52 0.07
CA VAL A 260 9.86 1.87 0.92
C VAL A 260 10.13 1.38 2.34
N HIS A 261 10.41 2.28 3.26
CA HIS A 261 10.80 1.94 4.63
C HIS A 261 11.95 0.90 4.67
N THR A 262 11.67 -0.29 5.15
CA THR A 262 12.67 -1.36 5.34
C THR A 262 12.75 -2.35 4.16
N VAL A 263 11.94 -2.16 3.13
CA VAL A 263 11.83 -3.05 1.96
C VAL A 263 12.02 -2.31 0.65
N SER A 264 12.12 -3.01 -0.46
CA SER A 264 12.07 -2.43 -1.80
C SER A 264 10.87 -2.98 -2.57
N ILE A 265 10.24 -2.14 -3.37
CA ILE A 265 9.08 -2.52 -4.18
C ILE A 265 9.42 -2.33 -5.65
N ILE A 266 9.30 -3.40 -6.45
CA ILE A 266 9.35 -3.31 -7.89
C ILE A 266 7.94 -3.24 -8.46
N GLY A 267 7.76 -2.43 -9.49
CA GLY A 267 6.46 -2.27 -10.16
C GLY A 267 6.53 -1.29 -11.33
N THR A 268 5.55 -1.25 -12.17
CA THR A 268 4.31 -2.05 -12.20
C THR A 268 4.11 -2.68 -13.58
N THR A 269 3.24 -3.70 -13.70
CA THR A 269 2.66 -4.06 -14.99
C THR A 269 1.51 -3.11 -15.38
N ASP A 270 1.00 -3.22 -16.61
CA ASP A 270 -0.16 -2.46 -17.05
C ASP A 270 -1.05 -3.31 -17.96
N VAL A 271 -2.16 -3.81 -17.40
CA VAL A 271 -3.13 -4.66 -18.08
C VAL A 271 -4.53 -4.15 -17.75
N ARG A 272 -5.46 -4.15 -18.72
CA ARG A 272 -6.87 -3.85 -18.45
C ARG A 272 -7.46 -4.84 -17.47
N ALA A 273 -8.19 -4.36 -16.45
CA ALA A 273 -9.06 -5.17 -15.62
C ALA A 273 -10.53 -4.94 -15.98
N GLU A 274 -11.34 -5.98 -15.85
CA GLU A 274 -12.78 -5.88 -16.05
C GLU A 274 -13.49 -5.29 -14.82
N ASP A 275 -13.05 -5.69 -13.63
CA ASP A 275 -13.65 -5.28 -12.37
C ASP A 275 -12.54 -4.86 -11.36
N PRO A 276 -12.59 -3.63 -10.82
CA PRO A 276 -11.62 -3.18 -9.82
C PRO A 276 -11.75 -3.91 -8.47
N ASP A 277 -12.83 -4.65 -8.23
CA ASP A 277 -13.02 -5.48 -7.04
C ASP A 277 -12.39 -6.88 -7.18
N HIS A 278 -11.99 -7.29 -8.42
CA HIS A 278 -11.44 -8.61 -8.71
C HIS A 278 -10.16 -8.51 -9.56
N LEU A 279 -9.05 -8.13 -8.91
CA LEU A 279 -7.76 -7.97 -9.58
C LEU A 279 -6.93 -9.27 -9.46
N VAL A 280 -6.69 -9.91 -10.60
CA VAL A 280 -5.92 -11.16 -10.67
C VAL A 280 -4.44 -10.86 -10.81
N VAL A 281 -3.58 -11.63 -10.12
CA VAL A 281 -2.12 -11.63 -10.29
C VAL A 281 -1.76 -12.86 -11.12
N GLU A 282 -1.20 -12.63 -12.32
CA GLU A 282 -0.79 -13.70 -13.21
C GLU A 282 0.67 -14.08 -12.97
N ARG A 283 0.98 -15.37 -13.16
CA ARG A 283 2.33 -15.89 -12.93
C ARG A 283 3.37 -15.26 -13.87
N ASP A 284 3.01 -15.04 -15.11
CA ASP A 284 3.91 -14.48 -16.12
C ASP A 284 4.26 -13.03 -15.79
N GLU A 285 3.33 -12.26 -15.24
CA GLU A 285 3.61 -10.91 -14.75
C GLU A 285 4.62 -10.92 -13.59
N VAL A 286 4.49 -11.88 -12.67
CA VAL A 286 5.45 -12.06 -11.58
C VAL A 286 6.85 -12.35 -12.13
N GLN A 287 6.96 -13.26 -13.11
CA GLN A 287 8.25 -13.58 -13.73
C GLN A 287 8.84 -12.36 -14.45
N GLN A 288 8.04 -11.64 -15.21
CA GLN A 288 8.45 -10.40 -15.89
C GLN A 288 8.98 -9.36 -14.90
N MET A 289 8.30 -9.15 -13.77
CA MET A 289 8.76 -8.22 -12.73
C MET A 289 10.12 -8.63 -12.16
N LEU A 290 10.31 -9.93 -11.88
CA LEU A 290 11.58 -10.44 -11.36
C LEU A 290 12.71 -10.34 -12.39
N ASP A 291 12.45 -10.54 -13.69
CA ASP A 291 13.41 -10.36 -14.77
C ASP A 291 13.81 -8.88 -14.92
N SER A 292 12.84 -7.97 -14.87
CA SER A 292 13.10 -6.54 -14.91
C SER A 292 13.94 -6.07 -13.71
N GLY A 293 13.68 -6.62 -12.53
CA GLY A 293 14.49 -6.37 -11.34
C GLY A 293 15.93 -6.89 -11.48
N GLU A 294 16.12 -8.07 -12.07
CA GLU A 294 17.44 -8.66 -12.31
C GLU A 294 18.26 -7.83 -13.30
N ALA A 295 17.61 -7.19 -14.30
CA ALA A 295 18.29 -6.30 -15.24
C ALA A 295 18.87 -5.05 -14.55
N LEU A 296 18.17 -4.50 -13.56
CA LEU A 296 18.60 -3.33 -12.79
C LEU A 296 19.58 -3.69 -11.67
N ILE A 297 19.34 -4.79 -10.97
CA ILE A 297 20.07 -5.24 -9.77
C ILE A 297 20.47 -6.71 -9.96
N PRO A 298 21.69 -7.03 -10.35
CA PRO A 298 22.13 -8.42 -10.48
C PRO A 298 21.97 -9.19 -9.18
N GLY A 299 21.33 -10.33 -9.23
CA GLY A 299 20.98 -11.14 -8.06
C GLY A 299 19.64 -10.78 -7.41
N PHE A 300 18.83 -9.91 -8.03
CA PHE A 300 17.49 -9.54 -7.56
C PHE A 300 16.60 -10.77 -7.35
N ARG A 301 16.63 -11.74 -8.27
CA ARG A 301 15.89 -13.01 -8.14
C ARG A 301 16.31 -13.89 -6.96
N LYS A 302 17.51 -13.67 -6.40
CA LYS A 302 18.00 -14.37 -5.20
C LYS A 302 17.54 -13.72 -3.91
N ALA A 303 17.08 -12.46 -3.97
CA ALA A 303 16.48 -11.81 -2.84
C ALA A 303 15.11 -12.45 -2.55
N ARG A 304 14.76 -12.56 -1.26
CA ARG A 304 13.46 -13.08 -0.84
C ARG A 304 12.36 -12.12 -1.28
N ALA A 305 11.37 -12.59 -2.04
CA ALA A 305 10.14 -11.86 -2.28
C ALA A 305 9.20 -12.02 -1.09
N LEU A 306 8.58 -10.94 -0.65
CA LEU A 306 7.77 -10.91 0.57
C LEU A 306 6.28 -10.98 0.31
N HIS A 307 5.82 -10.23 -0.71
CA HIS A 307 4.40 -10.08 -0.98
C HIS A 307 4.18 -9.54 -2.40
N VAL A 308 3.14 -10.01 -3.06
CA VAL A 308 2.64 -9.46 -4.32
C VAL A 308 1.22 -8.98 -4.15
N TRP A 309 0.90 -7.86 -4.78
CA TRP A 309 -0.46 -7.33 -4.83
C TRP A 309 -0.72 -6.63 -6.15
N ALA A 310 -2.01 -6.40 -6.44
CA ALA A 310 -2.46 -5.67 -7.61
C ALA A 310 -3.22 -4.39 -7.21
N GLY A 311 -3.07 -3.34 -8.01
CA GLY A 311 -3.82 -2.10 -7.91
C GLY A 311 -4.46 -1.74 -9.25
N ALA A 312 -5.61 -1.05 -9.23
CA ALA A 312 -6.29 -0.57 -10.42
C ALA A 312 -6.15 0.96 -10.53
N ARG A 313 -5.64 1.45 -11.65
CA ARG A 313 -5.60 2.88 -11.98
C ARG A 313 -6.96 3.32 -12.47
N PRO A 314 -7.49 4.48 -12.05
CA PRO A 314 -8.77 5.02 -12.53
C PRO A 314 -8.56 5.79 -13.85
N LEU A 315 -8.38 5.11 -14.96
CA LEU A 315 -8.17 5.75 -16.25
C LEU A 315 -9.50 6.15 -16.87
N LEU A 316 -9.62 7.41 -17.29
CA LEU A 316 -10.81 7.86 -18.04
C LEU A 316 -10.72 7.35 -19.47
N LYS A 317 -11.84 6.84 -19.99
CA LYS A 317 -11.90 6.40 -21.37
C LYS A 317 -11.69 7.57 -22.32
N ASP A 318 -10.65 7.47 -23.12
CA ASP A 318 -10.43 8.35 -24.27
C ASP A 318 -10.91 7.62 -25.53
N ARG A 319 -11.84 8.21 -26.26
CA ARG A 319 -12.40 7.63 -27.50
C ARG A 319 -11.33 7.45 -28.61
N ARG A 320 -10.17 8.08 -28.48
CA ARG A 320 -9.06 8.01 -29.43
C ARG A 320 -8.11 6.85 -29.17
N VAL A 321 -8.17 6.23 -27.99
CA VAL A 321 -7.28 5.13 -27.56
C VAL A 321 -8.12 3.88 -27.36
N SER A 322 -7.59 2.70 -27.77
CA SER A 322 -8.24 1.42 -27.48
C SER A 322 -8.40 1.22 -25.97
N ALA A 323 -9.55 0.72 -25.55
CA ALA A 323 -9.78 0.43 -24.13
C ALA A 323 -8.84 -0.66 -23.59
N ASP A 324 -8.20 -1.43 -24.46
CA ASP A 324 -7.23 -2.47 -24.08
C ASP A 324 -5.80 -1.90 -23.95
N ASP A 325 -5.56 -0.71 -24.46
CA ASP A 325 -4.27 -0.01 -24.36
C ASP A 325 -4.28 0.98 -23.20
N THR A 326 -4.35 0.46 -21.98
CA THR A 326 -4.41 1.26 -20.75
C THR A 326 -3.12 2.07 -20.51
N ARG A 327 -2.00 1.64 -21.07
CA ARG A 327 -0.70 2.31 -20.93
C ARG A 327 -0.67 3.69 -21.60
N HIS A 328 -1.25 3.81 -22.79
CA HIS A 328 -1.28 5.05 -23.57
C HIS A 328 -2.51 5.92 -23.26
N MET A 329 -3.42 5.47 -22.39
CA MET A 329 -4.51 6.31 -21.90
C MET A 329 -3.95 7.46 -21.06
N SER A 330 -4.46 8.66 -21.30
CA SER A 330 -4.04 9.84 -20.55
C SER A 330 -4.28 9.67 -19.05
N ARG A 331 -3.26 10.02 -18.26
CA ARG A 331 -3.35 10.11 -16.80
C ARG A 331 -3.67 11.53 -16.32
N LYS A 332 -4.12 12.38 -17.23
CA LYS A 332 -4.60 13.73 -16.89
C LYS A 332 -5.85 13.60 -16.03
N MET A 333 -5.90 14.40 -14.97
CA MET A 333 -7.12 14.47 -14.16
C MET A 333 -8.23 15.19 -14.92
N SER A 334 -9.46 14.79 -14.68
CA SER A 334 -10.65 15.51 -15.12
C SER A 334 -11.61 15.67 -13.96
N ALA A 335 -12.12 16.88 -13.78
CA ALA A 335 -13.32 17.16 -13.01
C ALA A 335 -14.46 17.24 -14.01
N VAL A 336 -15.40 16.30 -13.91
CA VAL A 336 -16.57 16.19 -14.79
C VAL A 336 -17.77 16.72 -14.03
N THR A 337 -18.39 17.78 -14.54
CA THR A 337 -19.71 18.27 -14.10
C THR A 337 -20.80 17.54 -14.87
N HIS A 338 -21.90 17.26 -14.23
CA HIS A 338 -23.01 16.47 -14.76
C HIS A 338 -24.26 17.31 -15.01
N ASP A 339 -25.27 16.73 -15.66
CA ASP A 339 -26.59 17.33 -15.83
C ASP A 339 -27.26 17.54 -14.47
N VAL A 340 -27.01 16.64 -13.51
CA VAL A 340 -27.39 16.80 -12.11
C VAL A 340 -26.52 17.87 -11.47
N ARG A 341 -27.11 19.05 -11.24
CA ARG A 341 -26.41 20.20 -10.64
C ARG A 341 -25.88 19.85 -9.24
N GLY A 342 -24.66 20.23 -8.94
CA GLY A 342 -24.02 19.95 -7.66
C GLY A 342 -23.29 18.60 -7.60
N LEU A 343 -23.35 17.78 -8.64
CA LEU A 343 -22.53 16.58 -8.75
C LEU A 343 -21.28 16.84 -9.57
N VAL A 344 -20.11 16.54 -9.01
CA VAL A 344 -18.81 16.61 -9.68
C VAL A 344 -18.10 15.27 -9.53
N THR A 345 -17.70 14.65 -10.63
CA THR A 345 -16.88 13.43 -10.61
C THR A 345 -15.44 13.75 -10.94
N VAL A 346 -14.51 13.26 -10.12
CA VAL A 346 -13.07 13.36 -10.37
C VAL A 346 -12.48 11.99 -10.65
N ALA A 347 -11.80 11.87 -11.78
CA ALA A 347 -11.10 10.64 -12.18
C ALA A 347 -9.80 10.94 -12.91
N GLY A 348 -8.97 9.92 -13.10
CA GLY A 348 -7.61 10.08 -13.62
C GLY A 348 -6.64 10.58 -12.55
N GLY A 349 -5.57 11.24 -13.00
CA GLY A 349 -4.55 11.83 -12.13
C GLY A 349 -3.53 10.84 -11.57
N LYS A 350 -2.72 11.33 -10.65
CA LYS A 350 -1.63 10.61 -10.00
C LYS A 350 -1.62 10.92 -8.50
N LEU A 351 -1.03 10.05 -7.70
CA LEU A 351 -0.86 10.32 -6.26
C LEU A 351 -0.09 11.64 -6.04
N THR A 352 0.98 11.86 -6.78
CA THR A 352 1.79 13.08 -6.68
C THR A 352 0.97 14.36 -6.88
N THR A 353 -0.04 14.33 -7.74
CA THR A 353 -0.86 15.50 -8.04
C THR A 353 -2.19 15.57 -7.27
N TYR A 354 -2.36 14.73 -6.23
CA TYR A 354 -3.63 14.61 -5.51
C TYR A 354 -4.13 15.94 -4.93
N ARG A 355 -3.20 16.75 -4.40
CA ARG A 355 -3.51 18.06 -3.82
C ARG A 355 -4.03 19.03 -4.89
N LEU A 356 -3.31 19.13 -6.03
CA LEU A 356 -3.73 19.97 -7.16
C LEU A 356 -5.07 19.53 -7.74
N MET A 357 -5.31 18.21 -7.79
CA MET A 357 -6.61 17.66 -8.18
C MET A 357 -7.72 18.13 -7.24
N ALA A 358 -7.46 18.09 -5.94
CA ALA A 358 -8.40 18.55 -4.92
C ALA A 358 -8.70 20.04 -5.05
N GLU A 359 -7.68 20.88 -5.20
CA GLU A 359 -7.81 22.32 -5.42
C GLU A 359 -8.74 22.62 -6.60
N ARG A 360 -8.47 22.05 -7.78
CA ARG A 360 -9.29 22.27 -8.99
C ARG A 360 -10.74 21.79 -8.83
N VAL A 361 -10.94 20.69 -8.12
CA VAL A 361 -12.29 20.16 -7.85
C VAL A 361 -13.05 21.06 -6.89
N VAL A 362 -12.41 21.54 -5.83
CA VAL A 362 -13.06 22.45 -4.87
C VAL A 362 -13.30 23.83 -5.48
N ASP A 363 -12.43 24.30 -6.40
CA ASP A 363 -12.71 25.51 -7.20
C ASP A 363 -14.02 25.34 -7.97
N THR A 364 -14.20 24.21 -8.69
CA THR A 364 -15.45 23.90 -9.40
C THR A 364 -16.65 23.82 -8.45
N VAL A 365 -16.49 23.24 -7.25
CA VAL A 365 -17.56 23.20 -6.24
C VAL A 365 -17.92 24.63 -5.77
N CYS A 366 -16.93 25.48 -5.51
CA CYS A 366 -17.15 26.85 -5.10
C CYS A 366 -17.90 27.65 -6.19
N GLU A 367 -17.52 27.48 -7.47
CA GLU A 367 -18.26 28.06 -8.60
C GLU A 367 -19.73 27.62 -8.64
N ILE A 368 -20.02 26.32 -8.47
CA ILE A 368 -21.37 25.77 -8.43
C ILE A 368 -22.19 26.36 -7.25
N LEU A 369 -21.53 26.56 -6.10
CA LEU A 369 -22.16 27.12 -4.90
C LEU A 369 -22.30 28.64 -4.94
N GLY A 370 -21.65 29.30 -5.92
CA GLY A 370 -21.62 30.77 -6.04
C GLY A 370 -20.78 31.45 -4.95
N GLU A 371 -19.69 30.79 -4.52
CA GLU A 371 -18.84 31.24 -3.43
C GLU A 371 -17.39 31.40 -3.91
N GLU A 372 -16.72 32.50 -3.51
CA GLU A 372 -15.28 32.70 -3.76
C GLU A 372 -14.50 32.38 -2.49
N ARG A 373 -13.62 31.35 -2.53
CA ARG A 373 -12.85 30.88 -1.39
C ARG A 373 -11.45 30.45 -1.84
N GLU A 374 -10.42 31.02 -1.22
CA GLU A 374 -9.02 30.78 -1.57
C GLU A 374 -8.51 29.41 -1.07
N CYS A 375 -7.77 28.68 -1.92
CA CYS A 375 -7.05 27.47 -1.55
C CYS A 375 -5.72 27.82 -0.86
N ARG A 376 -5.46 27.16 0.29
CA ARG A 376 -4.21 27.33 1.06
C ARG A 376 -3.48 25.99 1.27
N THR A 377 -3.91 24.92 0.61
CA THR A 377 -3.38 23.57 0.84
C THR A 377 -1.93 23.40 0.42
N ALA A 378 -1.43 24.23 -0.51
CA ALA A 378 -0.03 24.23 -0.92
C ALA A 378 0.90 24.85 0.14
N GLN A 379 0.40 25.74 0.99
CA GLN A 379 1.18 26.49 1.97
C GLN A 379 1.17 25.83 3.35
N GLU A 380 0.06 25.27 3.75
CA GLU A 380 -0.14 24.76 5.10
C GLU A 380 0.29 23.30 5.23
N PRO A 381 1.25 22.99 6.16
CA PRO A 381 1.65 21.62 6.41
C PRO A 381 0.47 20.78 6.94
N VAL A 382 0.50 19.51 6.59
CA VAL A 382 -0.36 18.51 7.20
C VAL A 382 0.27 18.16 8.55
N ALA A 383 -0.29 18.73 9.62
CA ALA A 383 0.12 18.37 10.98
C ALA A 383 -0.41 16.95 11.25
N SER A 384 0.44 15.94 11.15
CA SER A 384 0.13 14.68 11.77
C SER A 384 0.45 14.81 13.25
N GLY A 385 -0.52 14.58 14.13
CA GLY A 385 -0.28 14.51 15.58
C GLY A 385 0.59 13.31 15.99
N ARG A 386 1.20 12.66 15.02
CA ARG A 386 2.03 11.47 15.14
C ARG A 386 3.48 11.86 14.85
N ASN A 387 4.27 12.10 15.86
CA ASN A 387 5.73 12.25 15.75
C ASN A 387 6.37 10.92 15.34
N TYR A 388 6.19 10.52 14.06
CA TYR A 388 6.93 9.41 13.51
C TYR A 388 8.21 9.94 12.88
N GLU A 389 9.33 9.77 13.57
CA GLU A 389 10.61 9.93 12.90
C GLU A 389 10.73 8.92 11.76
N VAL A 390 11.16 9.41 10.61
CA VAL A 390 11.52 8.58 9.47
C VAL A 390 12.82 7.85 9.80
N THR A 391 12.71 6.61 10.29
CA THR A 391 13.85 5.84 10.85
C THR A 391 14.40 4.77 9.92
N HIS A 392 13.87 4.64 8.70
CA HIS A 392 14.20 3.54 7.80
C HIS A 392 15.61 3.60 7.19
N ARG A 393 16.29 4.76 7.25
CA ARG A 393 17.70 4.89 6.87
C ARG A 393 18.69 4.62 7.99
N LEU A 394 18.23 4.42 9.22
CA LEU A 394 19.11 4.14 10.34
C LEU A 394 19.76 2.77 10.14
N ASP A 395 21.05 2.69 10.44
CA ASP A 395 21.73 1.41 10.55
C ASP A 395 21.20 0.60 11.74
N GLY A 396 21.58 -0.69 11.81
CA GLY A 396 21.07 -1.59 12.83
C GLY A 396 21.37 -1.13 14.26
N VAL A 397 22.52 -0.47 14.49
CA VAL A 397 22.92 0.04 15.80
C VAL A 397 22.10 1.26 16.18
N GLU A 398 21.89 2.20 15.25
CA GLU A 398 21.06 3.38 15.49
C GLU A 398 19.59 3.02 15.70
N ARG A 399 19.08 2.04 14.95
CA ARG A 399 17.72 1.50 15.18
C ARG A 399 17.60 0.89 16.58
N ALA A 400 18.58 0.09 17.00
CA ALA A 400 18.62 -0.48 18.33
C ALA A 400 18.68 0.59 19.42
N LYS A 401 19.52 1.61 19.26
CA LYS A 401 19.58 2.75 20.19
C LYS A 401 18.25 3.50 20.28
N LYS A 402 17.58 3.78 19.14
CA LYS A 402 16.28 4.44 19.15
C LYS A 402 15.19 3.58 19.78
N ALA A 403 15.27 2.27 19.62
CA ALA A 403 14.37 1.33 20.29
C ALA A 403 14.61 1.26 21.80
N ASP A 404 15.86 1.50 22.25
CA ASP A 404 16.29 1.36 23.64
C ASP A 404 16.32 2.72 24.39
N HIS A 405 16.67 3.82 23.70
CA HIS A 405 16.82 5.13 24.34
C HIS A 405 15.49 5.89 24.47
N GLY A 406 15.09 6.09 25.72
CA GLY A 406 14.01 6.98 26.09
C GLY A 406 12.63 6.36 26.11
N LEU A 407 12.50 5.07 25.81
CA LEU A 407 11.27 4.34 26.06
C LEU A 407 11.33 3.76 27.48
N PRO A 408 10.37 4.09 28.35
CA PRO A 408 10.27 3.42 29.65
C PRO A 408 10.03 1.91 29.42
N ASP A 409 10.46 1.07 30.36
CA ASP A 409 10.21 -0.39 30.33
C ASP A 409 8.72 -0.74 30.11
N SER A 410 7.84 0.20 30.45
CA SER A 410 6.40 0.11 30.23
C SER A 410 5.94 0.30 28.78
N ASN A 411 6.82 0.78 27.87
CA ASN A 411 6.49 1.03 26.47
C ASN A 411 7.44 0.32 25.48
N PRO A 412 7.43 -1.03 25.44
CA PRO A 412 8.33 -1.79 24.61
C PRO A 412 8.03 -1.63 23.12
N VAL A 413 9.06 -1.84 22.30
CA VAL A 413 8.91 -1.99 20.85
C VAL A 413 8.19 -3.31 20.55
N ILE A 414 7.11 -3.24 19.80
CA ILE A 414 6.28 -4.39 19.39
C ILE A 414 6.63 -4.84 17.98
N CYS A 415 6.88 -3.90 17.07
CA CYS A 415 7.31 -4.18 15.70
C CYS A 415 8.71 -3.59 15.47
N GLU A 416 9.72 -4.43 15.48
CA GLU A 416 11.13 -4.05 15.33
C GLU A 416 11.45 -3.54 13.92
N CYS A 417 10.72 -4.02 12.90
CA CYS A 417 10.90 -3.58 11.50
C CYS A 417 10.51 -2.12 11.29
N GLU A 418 9.38 -1.72 11.89
CA GLU A 418 8.78 -0.39 11.70
C GLU A 418 8.84 0.48 12.97
N LEU A 419 9.54 0.00 14.02
CA LEU A 419 9.72 0.66 15.32
C LEU A 419 8.40 1.08 15.98
N VAL A 420 7.37 0.23 15.87
CA VAL A 420 6.07 0.49 16.49
C VAL A 420 6.11 0.06 17.95
N THR A 421 5.77 0.98 18.85
CA THR A 421 5.72 0.74 20.30
C THR A 421 4.34 0.33 20.77
N ARG A 422 4.26 -0.17 22.00
CA ARG A 422 2.99 -0.51 22.65
C ARG A 422 2.04 0.70 22.71
N SER A 423 2.54 1.88 23.11
CA SER A 423 1.70 3.08 23.21
C SER A 423 1.09 3.49 21.87
N MET A 424 1.83 3.36 20.76
CA MET A 424 1.28 3.67 19.44
C MET A 424 0.08 2.81 19.08
N ILE A 425 0.08 1.54 19.53
CA ILE A 425 -1.05 0.61 19.32
C ILE A 425 -2.21 1.00 20.23
N THR A 426 -1.96 1.22 21.52
CA THR A 426 -3.01 1.55 22.48
C THR A 426 -3.65 2.91 22.19
N ASP A 427 -2.87 3.93 21.83
CA ASP A 427 -3.37 5.26 21.44
C ASP A 427 -4.29 5.19 20.20
N LEU A 428 -3.97 4.29 19.26
CA LEU A 428 -4.83 4.08 18.09
C LEU A 428 -6.13 3.37 18.48
N LEU A 429 -6.05 2.34 19.31
CA LEU A 429 -7.21 1.60 19.79
C LEU A 429 -8.14 2.45 20.67
N GLU A 430 -7.59 3.39 21.46
CA GLU A 430 -8.40 4.35 22.23
C GLU A 430 -9.21 5.28 21.31
N ARG A 431 -8.63 5.71 20.19
CA ARG A 431 -9.31 6.55 19.20
C ARG A 431 -10.26 5.78 18.29
N GLN A 432 -9.96 4.52 18.03
CA GLN A 432 -10.71 3.63 17.15
C GLN A 432 -10.86 2.24 17.81
N PRO A 433 -11.75 2.12 18.83
CA PRO A 433 -11.91 0.86 19.57
C PRO A 433 -12.41 -0.32 18.71
N ASP A 434 -13.03 -0.02 17.59
CA ASP A 434 -13.55 -0.96 16.60
C ASP A 434 -12.58 -1.22 15.42
N ALA A 435 -11.33 -0.75 15.53
CA ALA A 435 -10.30 -1.00 14.52
C ALA A 435 -10.04 -2.51 14.37
N THR A 436 -9.89 -2.95 13.13
CA THR A 436 -9.47 -4.30 12.79
C THR A 436 -7.95 -4.43 12.81
N PHE A 437 -7.41 -5.65 12.70
CA PHE A 437 -5.96 -5.83 12.56
C PHE A 437 -5.40 -5.13 11.31
N ASP A 438 -6.14 -5.14 10.22
CA ASP A 438 -5.73 -4.47 8.98
C ASP A 438 -5.78 -2.95 9.08
N ASP A 439 -6.68 -2.38 9.89
CA ASP A 439 -6.68 -0.93 10.18
C ASP A 439 -5.40 -0.54 10.95
N LEU A 440 -5.01 -1.33 11.96
CA LEU A 440 -3.75 -1.15 12.68
C LEU A 440 -2.54 -1.27 11.75
N ARG A 441 -2.54 -2.25 10.85
CA ARG A 441 -1.47 -2.44 9.86
C ARG A 441 -1.28 -1.21 8.97
N ARG A 442 -2.36 -0.69 8.40
CA ARG A 442 -2.29 0.47 7.49
C ARG A 442 -1.81 1.73 8.21
N GLN A 443 -2.29 1.97 9.41
CA GLN A 443 -1.95 3.19 10.14
C GLN A 443 -0.59 3.12 10.81
N LEU A 444 -0.12 1.94 11.24
CA LEU A 444 1.14 1.75 11.98
C LEU A 444 2.18 0.92 11.22
N ARG A 445 1.85 0.36 10.05
CA ARG A 445 2.70 -0.53 9.24
C ARG A 445 3.08 -1.85 9.93
N ILE A 446 2.35 -2.25 10.97
CA ILE A 446 2.55 -3.54 11.65
C ILE A 446 2.44 -4.68 10.63
N GLY A 447 3.44 -5.59 10.63
CA GLY A 447 3.45 -6.74 9.72
C GLY A 447 3.83 -6.44 8.27
N MET A 448 4.33 -5.22 7.94
CA MET A 448 4.72 -4.84 6.58
C MET A 448 6.22 -4.90 6.31
N GLY A 449 7.05 -5.02 7.35
CA GLY A 449 8.50 -5.12 7.20
C GLY A 449 8.99 -6.53 6.81
N PRO A 450 10.31 -6.77 6.78
CA PRO A 450 10.93 -8.01 6.30
C PRO A 450 10.42 -9.30 6.95
N CYS A 451 10.01 -9.28 8.22
CA CYS A 451 9.49 -10.45 8.91
C CYS A 451 8.00 -10.73 8.61
N GLN A 452 7.30 -9.83 7.90
CA GLN A 452 5.90 -9.99 7.52
C GLN A 452 4.97 -10.38 8.69
N GLY A 453 5.18 -9.77 9.86
CA GLY A 453 4.36 -9.99 11.04
C GLY A 453 4.82 -11.12 11.96
N GLY A 454 5.95 -11.77 11.66
CA GLY A 454 6.45 -12.94 12.41
C GLY A 454 6.58 -12.72 13.91
N PHE A 455 6.86 -11.51 14.35
CA PHE A 455 7.01 -11.18 15.77
C PHE A 455 5.90 -10.29 16.31
N CYS A 456 5.39 -9.37 15.51
CA CYS A 456 4.47 -8.34 15.98
C CYS A 456 2.99 -8.73 15.91
N ALA A 457 2.57 -9.64 15.03
CA ALA A 457 1.16 -9.90 14.79
C ALA A 457 0.43 -10.41 16.05
N SER A 458 0.96 -11.46 16.70
CA SER A 458 0.39 -12.00 17.91
C SER A 458 0.47 -11.04 19.11
N ARG A 459 1.59 -10.32 19.24
CA ARG A 459 1.75 -9.30 20.30
C ARG A 459 0.70 -8.20 20.17
N THR A 460 0.46 -7.73 18.94
CA THR A 460 -0.59 -6.72 18.66
C THR A 460 -1.98 -7.24 19.02
N ALA A 461 -2.31 -8.46 18.65
CA ALA A 461 -3.58 -9.07 19.00
C ALA A 461 -3.76 -9.21 20.53
N GLY A 462 -2.68 -9.58 21.25
CA GLY A 462 -2.67 -9.64 22.71
C GLY A 462 -2.89 -8.27 23.35
N ILE A 463 -2.25 -7.22 22.84
CA ILE A 463 -2.42 -5.84 23.33
C ILE A 463 -3.86 -5.36 23.11
N ALA A 464 -4.44 -5.61 21.92
CA ALA A 464 -5.82 -5.21 21.64
C ALA A 464 -6.84 -5.97 22.51
N HIS A 465 -6.56 -7.24 22.82
CA HIS A 465 -7.35 -8.01 23.79
C HIS A 465 -7.21 -7.44 25.21
N GLU A 466 -6.00 -7.17 25.66
CA GLU A 466 -5.73 -6.59 26.99
C GLU A 466 -6.37 -5.20 27.16
N ALA A 467 -6.39 -4.40 26.10
CA ALA A 467 -7.09 -3.11 26.04
C ALA A 467 -8.62 -3.24 26.05
N GLY A 468 -9.17 -4.47 25.98
CA GLY A 468 -10.61 -4.71 25.95
C GLY A 468 -11.28 -4.42 24.61
N CYS A 469 -10.52 -4.08 23.56
CA CYS A 469 -11.06 -3.77 22.23
C CYS A 469 -11.50 -5.03 21.48
N TRP A 470 -10.75 -6.14 21.65
CA TRP A 470 -11.06 -7.43 21.03
C TRP A 470 -11.27 -8.50 22.12
N SER A 471 -12.33 -9.29 22.01
CA SER A 471 -12.44 -10.54 22.78
C SER A 471 -11.35 -11.53 22.30
N ALA A 472 -11.02 -12.53 23.11
CA ALA A 472 -10.05 -13.56 22.72
C ALA A 472 -10.42 -14.25 21.39
N ALA A 473 -11.72 -14.51 21.17
CA ALA A 473 -12.24 -15.09 19.94
C ALA A 473 -12.03 -14.15 18.73
N GLN A 474 -12.36 -12.87 18.88
CA GLN A 474 -12.13 -11.86 17.82
C GLN A 474 -10.65 -11.70 17.49
N ALA A 475 -9.77 -11.65 18.50
CA ALA A 475 -8.32 -11.59 18.30
C ALA A 475 -7.80 -12.79 17.49
N THR A 476 -8.30 -13.99 17.77
CA THR A 476 -7.95 -15.22 17.03
C THR A 476 -8.42 -15.13 15.57
N GLU A 477 -9.66 -14.71 15.32
CA GLU A 477 -10.18 -14.61 13.95
C GLU A 477 -9.47 -13.52 13.13
N LEU A 478 -9.15 -12.40 13.74
CA LEU A 478 -8.38 -11.33 13.07
C LEU A 478 -6.95 -11.78 12.75
N LEU A 479 -6.32 -12.60 13.59
CA LEU A 479 -5.03 -13.24 13.27
C LEU A 479 -5.18 -14.26 12.13
N ARG A 480 -6.22 -15.10 12.12
CA ARG A 480 -6.49 -16.02 10.99
C ARG A 480 -6.65 -15.26 9.67
N LEU A 481 -7.41 -14.18 9.68
CA LEU A 481 -7.58 -13.33 8.50
C LEU A 481 -6.24 -12.72 8.06
N PHE A 482 -5.44 -12.20 9.00
CA PHE A 482 -4.11 -11.70 8.71
C PHE A 482 -3.21 -12.74 8.04
N LEU A 483 -3.16 -13.96 8.57
CA LEU A 483 -2.37 -15.06 8.01
C LEU A 483 -2.88 -15.48 6.63
N LYS A 484 -4.20 -15.54 6.44
CA LYS A 484 -4.82 -15.81 5.13
C LYS A 484 -4.41 -14.75 4.08
N ASN A 485 -4.48 -13.47 4.44
CA ASN A 485 -4.11 -12.38 3.54
C ASN A 485 -2.60 -12.37 3.25
N ARG A 486 -1.77 -12.65 4.27
CA ARG A 486 -0.33 -12.82 4.12
C ARG A 486 -0.01 -13.96 3.16
N TRP A 487 -0.61 -15.13 3.36
CA TRP A 487 -0.41 -16.30 2.52
C TRP A 487 -0.82 -16.05 1.07
N SER A 488 -1.97 -15.44 0.85
CA SER A 488 -2.46 -15.10 -0.48
C SER A 488 -1.48 -14.21 -1.28
N GLY A 489 -0.82 -13.27 -0.61
CA GLY A 489 0.18 -12.40 -1.25
C GLY A 489 1.56 -13.03 -1.40
N ILE A 490 1.89 -14.08 -0.65
CA ILE A 490 3.18 -14.78 -0.75
C ILE A 490 3.12 -15.91 -1.78
N PHE A 491 2.02 -16.63 -1.85
CA PHE A 491 1.89 -17.85 -2.65
C PHE A 491 2.33 -17.72 -4.12
N PRO A 492 1.96 -16.67 -4.87
CA PRO A 492 2.32 -16.53 -6.28
C PRO A 492 3.81 -16.30 -6.56
N ILE A 493 4.56 -15.87 -5.54
CA ILE A 493 6.00 -15.55 -5.65
C ILE A 493 6.90 -16.63 -5.03
N LEU A 494 6.34 -17.71 -4.49
CA LEU A 494 7.11 -18.78 -3.88
C LEU A 494 7.93 -19.55 -4.91
N ASN A 495 9.22 -19.70 -4.61
CA ASN A 495 10.12 -20.49 -5.44
C ASN A 495 11.22 -21.15 -4.57
N GLY A 496 11.55 -22.41 -4.86
CA GLY A 496 12.70 -23.14 -4.29
C GLY A 496 12.71 -23.16 -2.75
N ALA A 497 13.79 -22.71 -2.15
CA ALA A 497 13.99 -22.70 -0.70
C ALA A 497 12.96 -21.81 0.03
N GLN A 498 12.53 -20.72 -0.58
CA GLN A 498 11.54 -19.80 -0.01
C GLN A 498 10.20 -20.48 0.25
N ALA A 499 9.80 -21.44 -0.58
CA ALA A 499 8.58 -22.21 -0.36
C ALA A 499 8.61 -22.99 0.96
N ARG A 500 9.75 -23.57 1.32
CA ARG A 500 9.94 -24.26 2.61
C ARG A 500 9.92 -23.31 3.80
N GLU A 501 10.54 -22.14 3.67
CA GLU A 501 10.52 -21.12 4.72
C GLU A 501 9.10 -20.62 4.99
N ALA A 502 8.34 -20.31 3.94
CA ALA A 502 6.97 -19.85 4.07
C ALA A 502 6.05 -20.94 4.67
N SER A 503 6.25 -22.21 4.29
CA SER A 503 5.52 -23.34 4.88
C SER A 503 5.85 -23.53 6.36
N LEU A 504 7.13 -23.39 6.74
CA LEU A 504 7.54 -23.47 8.15
C LEU A 504 6.94 -22.33 8.97
N ASP A 505 6.97 -21.11 8.46
CA ASP A 505 6.35 -19.94 9.11
C ASP A 505 4.85 -20.16 9.35
N ASP A 506 4.11 -20.62 8.32
CA ASP A 506 2.67 -20.89 8.44
C ASP A 506 2.38 -21.99 9.47
N TRP A 507 3.20 -23.06 9.45
CA TRP A 507 3.08 -24.15 10.41
C TRP A 507 3.36 -23.70 11.84
N ILE A 508 4.40 -22.87 12.07
CA ILE A 508 4.71 -22.30 13.39
C ILE A 508 3.51 -21.51 13.93
N TYR A 509 2.93 -20.62 13.13
CA TYR A 509 1.76 -19.85 13.55
C TYR A 509 0.56 -20.71 13.90
N ARG A 510 0.22 -21.68 13.04
CA ARG A 510 -0.93 -22.56 13.26
C ARG A 510 -0.77 -23.41 14.50
N CYS A 511 0.41 -24.01 14.68
CA CYS A 511 0.67 -24.89 15.82
C CYS A 511 0.92 -24.13 17.14
N MET A 512 1.68 -23.03 17.11
CA MET A 512 1.96 -22.25 18.33
C MET A 512 0.69 -21.64 18.94
N TYR A 513 -0.27 -21.27 18.12
CA TYR A 513 -1.51 -20.65 18.57
C TYR A 513 -2.71 -21.58 18.50
N ASP A 514 -2.48 -22.86 18.18
CA ASP A 514 -3.51 -23.90 18.05
C ASP A 514 -4.72 -23.47 17.20
N MET A 515 -4.45 -22.68 16.17
CA MET A 515 -5.50 -21.98 15.40
C MET A 515 -6.47 -22.93 14.72
N ASP A 516 -5.99 -24.13 14.33
CA ASP A 516 -6.82 -25.08 13.61
C ASP A 516 -7.80 -25.81 14.53
N SER A 517 -7.49 -25.90 15.84
CA SER A 517 -8.33 -26.55 16.85
C SER A 517 -9.32 -25.60 17.53
N LEU A 518 -9.09 -24.29 17.46
CA LEU A 518 -9.98 -23.32 18.07
C LEU A 518 -11.28 -23.13 17.26
N PRO A 519 -12.43 -22.96 17.94
CA PRO A 519 -13.68 -22.69 17.26
C PRO A 519 -13.58 -21.47 16.33
N VAL A 520 -14.19 -21.57 15.16
CA VAL A 520 -14.34 -20.42 14.25
C VAL A 520 -15.49 -19.55 14.74
N THR A 521 -15.23 -18.25 14.89
CA THR A 521 -16.26 -17.25 15.25
C THR A 521 -16.42 -16.23 14.13
N PRO A 522 -17.56 -15.56 14.02
CA PRO A 522 -17.73 -14.50 13.03
C PRO A 522 -16.67 -13.42 13.19
N LEU A 523 -16.10 -12.96 12.06
CA LEU A 523 -15.24 -11.79 12.04
C LEU A 523 -16.01 -10.54 12.50
N PRO A 524 -15.33 -9.59 13.14
CA PRO A 524 -15.92 -8.28 13.38
C PRO A 524 -16.43 -7.64 12.08
N ALA A 525 -17.51 -6.90 12.15
CA ALA A 525 -18.08 -6.23 11.00
C ALA A 525 -17.04 -5.32 10.32
N GLY A 526 -16.99 -5.37 9.00
CA GLY A 526 -16.01 -4.63 8.20
C GLY A 526 -14.63 -5.31 8.02
N ALA A 527 -14.31 -6.37 8.76
CA ALA A 527 -13.00 -7.02 8.68
C ALA A 527 -12.77 -7.78 7.36
N GLU A 528 -13.81 -8.29 6.72
CA GLU A 528 -13.72 -9.06 5.47
C GLU A 528 -13.59 -8.21 4.20
N LEU A 529 -13.79 -6.90 4.28
CA LEU A 529 -13.88 -6.00 3.13
C LEU A 529 -12.52 -5.62 2.51
N VAL A 530 -11.49 -6.47 2.64
CA VAL A 530 -10.10 -6.00 2.60
C VAL A 530 -9.37 -6.19 1.29
N SER A 531 -9.65 -7.14 0.42
CA SER A 531 -8.75 -7.36 -0.71
C SER A 531 -9.45 -7.59 -2.05
N ALA A 532 -9.15 -6.71 -3.01
CA ALA A 532 -9.53 -6.90 -4.41
C ALA A 532 -8.56 -7.84 -5.18
N THR A 533 -7.38 -8.14 -4.61
CA THR A 533 -6.42 -9.04 -5.27
C THR A 533 -6.91 -10.48 -5.24
N ARG A 534 -6.90 -11.14 -6.39
CA ARG A 534 -7.26 -12.55 -6.56
C ARG A 534 -6.14 -13.28 -7.29
N PHE A 535 -6.12 -14.60 -7.10
CA PHE A 535 -5.14 -15.49 -7.75
C PHE A 535 -5.88 -16.55 -8.56
N PRO A 536 -5.32 -16.99 -9.71
CA PRO A 536 -5.93 -18.03 -10.52
C PRO A 536 -6.24 -19.30 -9.74
N ALA A 537 -7.41 -19.89 -9.96
CA ALA A 537 -7.86 -21.08 -9.24
C ALA A 537 -6.88 -22.28 -9.36
N ARG A 538 -6.11 -22.36 -10.46
CA ARG A 538 -5.09 -23.41 -10.65
C ARG A 538 -3.92 -23.31 -9.66
N GLU A 539 -3.59 -22.12 -9.20
CA GLU A 539 -2.53 -21.89 -8.22
C GLU A 539 -3.00 -22.17 -6.79
N MET A 540 -4.32 -22.13 -6.57
CA MET A 540 -4.96 -22.42 -5.27
C MET A 540 -5.19 -23.92 -5.02
N ALA A 541 -5.12 -24.75 -6.05
CA ALA A 541 -5.39 -26.20 -5.93
C ALA A 541 -4.36 -26.99 -5.09
N GLY A 542 -3.23 -26.37 -4.77
CA GLY A 542 -2.20 -26.92 -3.87
C GLY A 542 -2.24 -26.34 -2.45
N SER A 543 -3.14 -25.41 -2.16
CA SER A 543 -3.28 -24.84 -0.82
C SER A 543 -4.02 -25.86 0.07
N PRO A 544 -3.58 -26.08 1.33
CA PRO A 544 -4.36 -26.88 2.26
C PRO A 544 -5.75 -26.25 2.40
N GLN A 545 -6.78 -27.00 2.09
CA GLN A 545 -8.16 -26.57 2.32
C GLN A 545 -8.31 -26.24 3.82
N PRO A 546 -8.85 -25.09 4.20
CA PRO A 546 -9.19 -24.84 5.58
C PRO A 546 -10.32 -25.81 5.95
N GLY A 547 -10.03 -26.82 6.77
CA GLY A 547 -11.01 -27.81 7.24
C GLY A 547 -10.70 -29.28 6.96
N GLY A 548 -9.53 -29.62 6.44
CA GLY A 548 -9.03 -31.00 6.51
C GLY A 548 -8.68 -31.30 7.95
N SER A 549 -9.63 -31.88 8.71
CA SER A 549 -9.31 -32.53 10.00
C SER A 549 -8.13 -33.48 9.78
N CYS A 550 -7.10 -33.38 10.58
CA CYS A 550 -6.15 -34.45 10.74
C CYS A 550 -6.97 -35.69 11.19
N ALA A 551 -7.44 -36.47 10.22
CA ALA A 551 -7.97 -37.77 10.52
C ALA A 551 -6.84 -38.53 11.20
N SER A 552 -7.05 -38.91 12.47
CA SER A 552 -6.23 -39.84 13.19
C SER A 552 -6.06 -41.09 12.33
N GLY A 553 -4.93 -41.19 11.64
CA GLY A 553 -4.56 -42.38 10.91
C GLY A 553 -4.38 -43.48 11.93
N ALA A 554 -5.30 -44.44 11.93
CA ALA A 554 -5.10 -45.70 12.59
C ALA A 554 -3.82 -46.32 12.00
N ALA A 555 -2.89 -46.68 12.90
CA ALA A 555 -1.69 -47.41 12.55
C ALA A 555 -2.07 -48.70 11.81
N PRO A 556 -1.39 -49.05 10.70
CA PRO A 556 -1.56 -50.38 10.13
C PRO A 556 -1.00 -51.43 11.09
N ALA A 557 -1.74 -52.55 11.20
CA ALA A 557 -1.38 -53.71 12.02
C ALA A 557 0.04 -54.22 11.69
N GLU A 558 0.82 -54.47 12.73
CA GLU A 558 2.13 -55.08 12.64
C GLU A 558 2.00 -56.51 12.07
N GLU A 559 2.60 -56.77 10.89
CA GLU A 559 2.99 -58.11 10.48
C GLU A 559 4.36 -58.44 11.08
N GLU A 560 4.42 -59.48 11.90
CA GLU A 560 5.65 -60.05 12.46
C GLU A 560 6.58 -60.53 11.33
N PRO A 561 7.87 -60.23 11.34
CA PRO A 561 8.85 -60.99 10.58
C PRO A 561 9.56 -62.00 11.47
N ALA A 562 9.61 -63.22 10.95
CA ALA A 562 10.29 -64.39 11.45
C ALA A 562 11.78 -64.17 11.77
N ALA A 563 12.18 -64.88 12.84
CA ALA A 563 13.54 -64.96 13.36
C ALA A 563 14.56 -65.51 12.36
N HIS A 564 15.73 -64.86 12.27
CA HIS A 564 16.99 -65.56 11.98
C HIS A 564 18.18 -65.00 12.77
N ALA A 565 18.95 -65.93 13.27
CA ALA A 565 19.98 -66.00 14.27
C ALA A 565 21.20 -65.04 14.15
N ALA A 566 21.63 -64.73 15.34
CA ALA A 566 22.97 -64.52 15.92
C ALA A 566 24.23 -64.48 15.03
N SER A 567 25.10 -63.48 15.28
CA SER A 567 26.55 -63.71 15.51
C SER A 567 27.24 -62.44 15.99
N ALA A 568 27.78 -62.54 17.21
CA ALA A 568 29.05 -62.05 17.77
C ALA A 568 29.46 -60.58 17.69
N ALA A 569 29.55 -59.99 18.87
CA ALA A 569 30.45 -58.84 19.18
C ALA A 569 31.91 -59.26 19.22
N PRO A 570 32.87 -58.31 19.20
CA PRO A 570 33.70 -58.18 20.41
C PRO A 570 33.92 -56.71 20.88
N GLN A 571 34.30 -56.71 22.15
CA GLN A 571 34.49 -55.66 23.14
C GLN A 571 35.67 -54.72 22.88
N ALA A 572 35.49 -53.50 23.41
CA ALA A 572 36.33 -52.71 24.31
C ALA A 572 37.77 -52.33 23.93
N SER A 573 38.07 -51.03 24.03
CA SER A 573 39.10 -50.63 25.02
C SER A 573 39.05 -49.12 25.26
N SER A 574 39.07 -48.77 26.53
CA SER A 574 39.28 -47.52 27.20
C SER A 574 40.68 -46.94 26.96
N ALA A 575 40.79 -45.63 26.88
CA ALA A 575 41.93 -44.87 27.45
C ALA A 575 41.69 -43.35 27.39
N THR A 576 41.46 -42.75 28.55
CA THR A 576 41.91 -41.39 28.86
C THR A 576 43.43 -41.42 29.18
N PRO A 577 44.15 -40.29 28.96
CA PRO A 577 44.59 -39.47 30.05
C PRO A 577 44.70 -37.95 29.80
N SER A 578 44.34 -37.22 30.83
CA SER A 578 45.00 -36.16 31.62
C SER A 578 45.78 -35.04 30.93
N ALA A 579 45.29 -33.84 31.17
CA ALA A 579 45.87 -32.62 31.76
C ALA A 579 47.35 -32.23 31.57
N SER A 580 47.54 -30.95 31.14
CA SER A 580 48.41 -29.87 31.64
C SER A 580 48.54 -28.86 30.48
N GLY A 581 48.34 -27.57 30.60
CA GLY A 581 48.84 -26.59 31.53
C GLY A 581 49.69 -25.57 30.85
N LYS A 582 49.35 -24.27 31.03
CA LYS A 582 50.18 -23.05 30.86
C LYS A 582 49.80 -22.16 29.66
N GLU A 583 49.13 -21.03 30.02
CA GLU A 583 49.71 -19.67 30.18
C GLU A 583 50.59 -19.14 29.02
N ALA A 584 50.21 -18.06 28.38
CA ALA A 584 50.59 -16.67 28.58
C ALA A 584 50.57 -15.83 27.30
N SER A 585 49.92 -14.72 27.40
CA SER A 585 50.22 -13.37 26.91
C SER A 585 50.74 -13.14 25.47
N ARG A 586 49.96 -12.49 24.70
CA ARG A 586 50.07 -11.05 24.31
C ARG A 586 48.84 -10.62 23.53
#